data_1730a5e87f4139c5f15c4aa5aea771bf
#
_entry.id   1730a5e87f4139c5f15c4aa5aea771bf
#
_cell.length_a   1.000
_cell.length_b   1.000
_cell.length_c   1.000
_cell.angle_alpha   90.00
_cell.angle_beta   90.00
_cell.angle_gamma   90.00
#
_symmetry.space_group_name_H-M   'P 1'
#
loop_
_entity.id
_entity.type
_entity.pdbx_description
1 polymer ?
#
loop_
_entity_poly.entity_id
_entity_poly.type
_entity_poly.pdbx_seq_one_letter_code
_entity_poly.pdbx_strand_id
1 'polypeptide(L)'
;PCSRPYDRNRSGLLLGDGAGLLVLTRARLAEQHKLPVLAKVSGCAMTCDAGHITAPLEDGSLLITAIRRALAQANLAPEKIGAVAGHGTGTVYNDNMELRALHSVFRTPVPLFSTKGAVGHSLAAAGMVQTAMALRVLQTGKIPPQTSLRTPETGAEGFVSGQVRDFSGGAVLSLSAGF
;
A
#
# COMPACT_ATOMS: atom_id res chain seq x y z
N PRO A 1 -12.91 -20.03 -0.46
CA PRO A 1 -12.41 -18.94 0.37
C PRO A 1 -11.55 -18.00 -0.47
N CYS A 2 -11.62 -16.68 -0.25
CA CYS A 2 -10.74 -15.70 -0.87
C CYS A 2 -10.50 -14.54 0.10
N SER A 3 -9.29 -13.97 0.09
CA SER A 3 -9.01 -12.74 0.80
C SER A 3 -9.74 -11.58 0.09
N ARG A 4 -10.39 -10.70 0.85
CA ARG A 4 -11.18 -9.58 0.34
C ARG A 4 -10.77 -8.27 1.01
N PRO A 5 -9.58 -7.75 0.76
CA PRO A 5 -9.18 -6.50 1.36
C PRO A 5 -10.20 -5.39 1.09
N TYR A 6 -10.54 -4.64 2.15
CA TYR A 6 -11.46 -3.49 2.15
C TYR A 6 -12.91 -3.81 1.71
N ASP A 7 -13.29 -5.09 1.61
CA ASP A 7 -14.68 -5.49 1.38
C ASP A 7 -15.44 -5.52 2.70
N ARG A 8 -16.71 -5.14 2.69
CA ARG A 8 -17.59 -5.15 3.87
C ARG A 8 -17.76 -6.56 4.46
N ASN A 9 -17.77 -7.58 3.61
CA ASN A 9 -17.95 -8.98 4.00
C ASN A 9 -16.64 -9.75 4.05
N ARG A 10 -15.51 -9.05 4.31
CA ARG A 10 -14.23 -9.69 4.53
C ARG A 10 -14.23 -10.49 5.82
N SER A 11 -13.54 -11.61 5.84
CA SER A 11 -13.54 -12.55 6.98
C SER A 11 -12.16 -13.01 7.40
N GLY A 12 -11.12 -12.35 6.93
CA GLY A 12 -9.74 -12.69 7.25
C GLY A 12 -8.84 -12.77 6.02
N LEU A 13 -7.59 -13.09 6.28
CA LEU A 13 -6.58 -13.27 5.24
C LEU A 13 -6.53 -14.73 4.76
N LEU A 14 -6.04 -14.92 3.55
CA LEU A 14 -5.53 -16.20 3.06
C LEU A 14 -4.02 -16.08 2.88
N LEU A 15 -3.30 -17.12 3.30
CA LEU A 15 -1.88 -17.22 3.00
C LEU A 15 -1.68 -17.47 1.50
N GLY A 16 -0.59 -16.96 0.98
CA GLY A 16 -0.14 -17.17 -0.39
C GLY A 16 1.36 -17.39 -0.41
N ASP A 17 1.83 -18.05 -1.42
CA ASP A 17 3.26 -18.26 -1.65
C ASP A 17 3.81 -17.20 -2.60
N GLY A 18 5.07 -16.84 -2.39
CA GLY A 18 5.74 -15.89 -3.26
C GLY A 18 7.14 -15.56 -2.77
N ALA A 19 7.95 -15.09 -3.71
CA ALA A 19 9.25 -14.51 -3.43
C ALA A 19 9.42 -13.27 -4.29
N GLY A 20 10.20 -12.32 -3.81
CA GLY A 20 10.52 -11.11 -4.54
C GLY A 20 11.92 -10.63 -4.20
N LEU A 21 12.58 -10.03 -5.18
CA LEU A 21 13.90 -9.44 -5.02
C LEU A 21 13.91 -8.06 -5.67
N LEU A 22 14.44 -7.09 -4.95
CA LEU A 22 14.67 -5.74 -5.45
C LEU A 22 16.16 -5.41 -5.35
N VAL A 23 16.68 -4.83 -6.41
CA VAL A 23 18.05 -4.28 -6.41
C VAL A 23 17.94 -2.79 -6.11
N LEU A 24 18.50 -2.36 -4.99
CA LEU A 24 18.57 -0.97 -4.58
C LEU A 24 20.00 -0.46 -4.75
N THR A 25 20.15 0.70 -5.34
CA THR A 25 21.45 1.36 -5.48
C THR A 25 21.32 2.85 -5.26
N ARG A 26 22.44 3.50 -4.93
CA ARG A 26 22.48 4.98 -4.84
C ARG A 26 22.29 5.57 -6.24
N ALA A 27 21.50 6.65 -6.34
CA ALA A 27 21.22 7.30 -7.61
C ALA A 27 22.52 7.64 -8.39
N ARG A 28 23.55 8.15 -7.69
CA ARG A 28 24.86 8.44 -8.31
C ARG A 28 25.53 7.21 -8.95
N LEU A 29 25.42 6.03 -8.32
CA LEU A 29 26.00 4.81 -8.89
C LEU A 29 25.19 4.33 -10.09
N ALA A 30 23.85 4.42 -10.03
CA ALA A 30 23.01 4.09 -11.17
C ALA A 30 23.36 4.96 -12.38
N GLU A 31 23.51 6.26 -12.19
CA GLU A 31 23.90 7.21 -13.23
C GLU A 31 25.30 6.92 -13.77
N GLN A 32 26.29 6.78 -12.87
CA GLN A 32 27.70 6.49 -13.25
C GLN A 32 27.83 5.22 -14.09
N HIS A 33 27.06 4.19 -13.76
CA HIS A 33 27.10 2.88 -14.45
C HIS A 33 25.98 2.72 -15.49
N LYS A 34 25.22 3.79 -15.78
CA LYS A 34 24.10 3.77 -16.75
C LYS A 34 23.12 2.62 -16.52
N LEU A 35 22.83 2.33 -15.23
CA LEU A 35 21.91 1.25 -14.86
C LEU A 35 20.45 1.66 -15.18
N PRO A 36 19.62 0.70 -15.61
CA PRO A 36 18.20 0.97 -15.79
C PRO A 36 17.55 1.26 -14.44
N VAL A 37 16.99 2.45 -14.26
CA VAL A 37 16.28 2.86 -13.05
C VAL A 37 14.77 2.75 -13.29
N LEU A 38 14.10 1.86 -12.56
CA LEU A 38 12.66 1.64 -12.69
C LEU A 38 11.85 2.71 -11.93
N ALA A 39 12.33 3.10 -10.76
CA ALA A 39 11.78 4.18 -9.95
C ALA A 39 12.79 4.65 -8.91
N LYS A 40 12.45 5.72 -8.19
CA LYS A 40 13.23 6.27 -7.07
C LYS A 40 12.47 6.07 -5.76
N VAL A 41 13.12 5.56 -4.73
CA VAL A 41 12.62 5.63 -3.36
C VAL A 41 12.89 7.03 -2.83
N SER A 42 11.85 7.84 -2.69
CA SER A 42 11.96 9.25 -2.29
C SER A 42 11.85 9.45 -0.79
N GLY A 43 11.13 8.58 -0.10
CA GLY A 43 10.97 8.64 1.35
C GLY A 43 10.61 7.28 1.91
N CYS A 44 10.99 7.05 3.15
CA CYS A 44 10.69 5.83 3.90
C CYS A 44 10.58 6.17 5.39
N ALA A 45 9.63 5.59 6.08
CA ALA A 45 9.51 5.72 7.52
C ALA A 45 8.96 4.44 8.14
N MET A 46 9.29 4.23 9.38
CA MET A 46 8.84 3.09 10.17
C MET A 46 8.44 3.58 11.57
N THR A 47 7.41 2.96 12.13
CA THR A 47 6.93 3.13 13.49
C THR A 47 6.67 1.78 14.11
N CYS A 48 6.58 1.73 15.43
CA CYS A 48 6.22 0.52 16.16
C CYS A 48 5.09 0.86 17.12
N ASP A 49 3.99 0.13 17.03
CA ASP A 49 2.79 0.38 17.84
C ASP A 49 3.02 0.05 19.33
N ALA A 50 3.78 -1.02 19.61
CA ALA A 50 4.09 -1.49 20.97
C ALA A 50 2.85 -1.66 21.88
N GLY A 51 1.65 -1.72 21.29
CA GLY A 51 0.40 -1.81 22.04
C GLY A 51 -0.11 -3.24 22.23
N HIS A 52 0.09 -4.08 21.23
CA HIS A 52 -0.36 -5.48 21.25
C HIS A 52 0.56 -6.35 20.38
N ILE A 53 0.68 -7.66 20.70
CA ILE A 53 1.58 -8.57 20.00
C ILE A 53 1.13 -8.85 18.56
N THR A 54 -0.18 -8.91 18.32
CA THR A 54 -0.75 -9.37 17.04
C THR A 54 -1.88 -8.49 16.50
N ALA A 55 -2.05 -7.29 17.01
CA ALA A 55 -3.09 -6.37 16.55
C ALA A 55 -2.56 -4.94 16.46
N PRO A 56 -2.95 -4.20 15.41
CA PRO A 56 -2.60 -2.78 15.28
C PRO A 56 -3.36 -1.93 16.29
N LEU A 57 -2.84 -0.74 16.59
CA LEU A 57 -3.61 0.30 17.25
C LEU A 57 -4.77 0.73 16.33
N GLU A 58 -5.99 0.58 16.82
CA GLU A 58 -7.21 0.79 16.03
C GLU A 58 -7.33 2.21 15.44
N ASP A 59 -6.77 3.20 16.12
CA ASP A 59 -6.81 4.61 15.69
C ASP A 59 -5.88 4.91 14.50
N GLY A 60 -4.94 4.00 14.19
CA GLY A 60 -3.97 4.15 13.12
C GLY A 60 -2.94 5.27 13.34
N SER A 61 -2.82 5.80 14.55
CA SER A 61 -1.97 6.97 14.87
C SER A 61 -0.51 6.80 14.46
N LEU A 62 0.02 5.61 14.61
CA LEU A 62 1.42 5.33 14.23
C LEU A 62 1.59 5.10 12.73
N LEU A 63 0.59 4.53 12.05
CA LEU A 63 0.59 4.48 10.59
C LEU A 63 0.48 5.90 9.99
N ILE A 64 -0.38 6.76 10.56
CA ILE A 64 -0.46 8.18 10.18
C ILE A 64 0.90 8.86 10.33
N THR A 65 1.57 8.60 11.45
CA THR A 65 2.90 9.15 11.72
C THR A 65 3.94 8.65 10.71
N ALA A 66 3.93 7.36 10.39
CA ALA A 66 4.83 6.79 9.38
C ALA A 66 4.59 7.42 8.00
N ILE A 67 3.33 7.52 7.56
CA ILE A 67 2.98 8.14 6.28
C ILE A 67 3.46 9.59 6.24
N ARG A 68 3.16 10.40 7.25
CA ARG A 68 3.58 11.80 7.29
C ARG A 68 5.09 11.98 7.28
N ARG A 69 5.83 11.12 8.00
CA ARG A 69 7.30 11.14 7.99
C ARG A 69 7.87 10.76 6.62
N ALA A 70 7.32 9.74 5.96
CA ALA A 70 7.75 9.34 4.63
C ALA A 70 7.48 10.45 3.59
N LEU A 71 6.32 11.09 3.64
CA LEU A 71 5.99 12.24 2.79
C LEU A 71 6.92 13.44 3.04
N ALA A 72 7.18 13.76 4.30
CA ALA A 72 8.11 14.84 4.66
C ALA A 72 9.53 14.55 4.16
N GLN A 73 10.04 13.32 4.32
CA GLN A 73 11.34 12.92 3.80
C GLN A 73 11.41 13.00 2.27
N ALA A 74 10.31 12.65 1.60
CA ALA A 74 10.19 12.75 0.15
C ALA A 74 10.01 14.19 -0.35
N ASN A 75 9.75 15.15 0.54
CA ASN A 75 9.34 16.52 0.21
C ASN A 75 8.10 16.54 -0.71
N LEU A 76 7.12 15.70 -0.40
CA LEU A 76 5.87 15.58 -1.14
C LEU A 76 4.67 15.93 -0.27
N ALA A 77 3.77 16.73 -0.83
CA ALA A 77 2.44 16.93 -0.27
C ALA A 77 1.55 15.69 -0.54
N PRO A 78 0.58 15.35 0.32
CA PRO A 78 -0.31 14.22 0.13
C PRO A 78 -1.00 14.20 -1.25
N GLU A 79 -1.35 15.35 -1.79
CA GLU A 79 -2.01 15.53 -3.09
C GLU A 79 -1.15 15.08 -4.29
N LYS A 80 0.14 14.84 -4.09
CA LYS A 80 1.05 14.32 -5.11
C LYS A 80 1.05 12.79 -5.20
N ILE A 81 0.41 12.12 -4.23
CA ILE A 81 0.26 10.67 -4.24
C ILE A 81 -0.92 10.32 -5.15
N GLY A 82 -0.64 9.61 -6.23
CA GLY A 82 -1.64 9.19 -7.22
C GLY A 82 -2.24 7.81 -6.93
N ALA A 83 -1.60 7.00 -6.10
CA ALA A 83 -2.12 5.71 -5.67
C ALA A 83 -1.46 5.25 -4.36
N VAL A 84 -2.17 4.42 -3.61
CA VAL A 84 -1.67 3.72 -2.43
C VAL A 84 -1.69 2.21 -2.69
N ALA A 85 -0.54 1.58 -2.60
CA ALA A 85 -0.43 0.14 -2.46
C ALA A 85 -0.55 -0.18 -0.96
N GLY A 86 -1.73 -0.57 -0.55
CA GLY A 86 -2.09 -0.78 0.85
C GLY A 86 -1.60 -2.12 1.40
N HIS A 87 -1.48 -2.21 2.71
CA HIS A 87 -1.22 -3.49 3.36
C HIS A 87 -2.39 -4.45 3.15
N GLY A 88 -3.64 -4.02 3.41
CA GLY A 88 -4.88 -4.65 3.01
C GLY A 88 -4.89 -6.17 3.11
N THR A 89 -5.05 -6.70 4.33
CA THR A 89 -5.01 -8.14 4.60
C THR A 89 -6.36 -8.83 4.38
N GLY A 90 -7.45 -8.08 4.37
CA GLY A 90 -8.80 -8.61 4.41
C GLY A 90 -9.26 -8.94 5.83
N THR A 91 -8.51 -8.53 6.85
CA THR A 91 -8.96 -8.58 8.26
C THR A 91 -9.68 -7.30 8.63
N VAL A 92 -10.65 -7.41 9.54
CA VAL A 92 -11.45 -6.25 9.95
C VAL A 92 -10.57 -5.18 10.61
N TYR A 93 -9.72 -5.59 11.54
CA TYR A 93 -8.89 -4.65 12.32
C TYR A 93 -7.88 -3.90 11.45
N ASN A 94 -7.08 -4.62 10.67
CA ASN A 94 -6.07 -3.99 9.83
C ASN A 94 -6.67 -3.04 8.79
N ASP A 95 -7.67 -3.50 8.05
CA ASP A 95 -8.22 -2.71 6.96
C ASP A 95 -8.93 -1.45 7.47
N ASN A 96 -9.62 -1.55 8.62
CA ASN A 96 -10.24 -0.38 9.25
C ASN A 96 -9.19 0.62 9.78
N MET A 97 -8.14 0.14 10.43
CA MET A 97 -7.03 0.98 10.88
C MET A 97 -6.39 1.71 9.70
N GLU A 98 -6.14 1.00 8.61
CA GLU A 98 -5.52 1.55 7.41
C GLU A 98 -6.42 2.62 6.76
N LEU A 99 -7.73 2.37 6.63
CA LEU A 99 -8.69 3.36 6.13
C LEU A 99 -8.74 4.61 7.01
N ARG A 100 -8.77 4.47 8.35
CA ARG A 100 -8.70 5.61 9.28
C ARG A 100 -7.44 6.44 9.07
N ALA A 101 -6.29 5.77 8.91
CA ALA A 101 -5.03 6.45 8.65
C ALA A 101 -5.06 7.22 7.31
N LEU A 102 -5.60 6.62 6.26
CA LEU A 102 -5.71 7.27 4.95
C LEU A 102 -6.65 8.48 5.01
N HIS A 103 -7.80 8.37 5.66
CA HIS A 103 -8.71 9.52 5.86
C HIS A 103 -8.08 10.66 6.65
N SER A 104 -7.19 10.35 7.61
CA SER A 104 -6.49 11.38 8.39
C SER A 104 -5.40 12.12 7.59
N VAL A 105 -4.85 11.48 6.56
CA VAL A 105 -3.75 12.04 5.77
C VAL A 105 -4.26 12.70 4.48
N PHE A 106 -5.22 12.11 3.81
CA PHE A 106 -5.71 12.54 2.50
C PHE A 106 -7.07 13.24 2.63
N ARG A 107 -7.16 14.47 2.13
CA ARG A 107 -8.41 15.26 2.13
C ARG A 107 -9.46 14.68 1.17
N THR A 108 -9.01 14.06 0.10
CA THR A 108 -9.85 13.38 -0.89
C THR A 108 -9.37 11.95 -1.05
N PRO A 109 -10.28 10.99 -1.32
CA PRO A 109 -9.88 9.61 -1.54
C PRO A 109 -8.83 9.48 -2.64
N VAL A 110 -7.74 8.78 -2.33
CA VAL A 110 -6.70 8.40 -3.28
C VAL A 110 -6.87 6.93 -3.66
N PRO A 111 -6.69 6.55 -4.93
CA PRO A 111 -6.82 5.15 -5.35
C PRO A 111 -5.99 4.20 -4.49
N LEU A 112 -6.65 3.21 -3.89
CA LEU A 112 -6.09 2.21 -3.00
C LEU A 112 -6.26 0.82 -3.60
N PHE A 113 -5.20 0.00 -3.56
CA PHE A 113 -5.26 -1.40 -3.95
C PHE A 113 -4.40 -2.26 -3.03
N SER A 114 -4.75 -3.54 -2.89
CA SER A 114 -3.93 -4.56 -2.25
C SER A 114 -3.76 -5.75 -3.17
N THR A 115 -2.54 -6.27 -3.25
CA THR A 115 -2.22 -7.48 -4.03
C THR A 115 -2.77 -8.75 -3.39
N LYS A 116 -3.07 -8.71 -2.08
CA LYS A 116 -3.44 -9.90 -1.29
C LYS A 116 -4.79 -10.49 -1.67
N GLY A 117 -5.67 -9.69 -2.30
CA GLY A 117 -6.92 -10.22 -2.87
C GLY A 117 -6.70 -11.14 -4.07
N ALA A 118 -5.58 -10.98 -4.79
CA ALA A 118 -5.23 -11.77 -5.97
C ALA A 118 -4.30 -12.94 -5.65
N VAL A 119 -3.26 -12.72 -4.83
CA VAL A 119 -2.16 -13.68 -4.64
C VAL A 119 -2.07 -14.23 -3.20
N GLY A 120 -2.97 -13.81 -2.31
CA GLY A 120 -2.87 -14.14 -0.89
C GLY A 120 -1.79 -13.33 -0.16
N HIS A 121 -1.63 -13.60 1.12
CA HIS A 121 -0.63 -12.96 1.97
C HIS A 121 0.65 -13.79 2.01
N SER A 122 1.65 -13.40 1.26
CA SER A 122 2.95 -14.08 1.18
C SER A 122 3.92 -13.72 2.33
N LEU A 123 3.38 -13.24 3.47
CA LEU A 123 4.12 -12.91 4.69
C LEU A 123 5.35 -12.02 4.38
N ALA A 124 6.56 -12.53 4.62
CA ALA A 124 7.80 -11.79 4.41
C ALA A 124 7.99 -11.28 2.98
N ALA A 125 7.47 -11.98 1.97
CA ALA A 125 7.56 -11.56 0.57
C ALA A 125 6.51 -10.50 0.19
N ALA A 126 5.49 -10.26 1.02
CA ALA A 126 4.36 -9.38 0.66
C ALA A 126 4.80 -7.95 0.28
N GLY A 127 5.76 -7.38 1.01
CA GLY A 127 6.32 -6.06 0.70
C GLY A 127 6.99 -5.99 -0.66
N MET A 128 7.69 -7.05 -1.09
CA MET A 128 8.33 -7.12 -2.41
C MET A 128 7.30 -7.22 -3.53
N VAL A 129 6.31 -8.09 -3.38
CA VAL A 129 5.20 -8.25 -4.34
C VAL A 129 4.45 -6.93 -4.50
N GLN A 130 4.14 -6.27 -3.39
CA GLN A 130 3.44 -4.98 -3.37
C GLN A 130 4.28 -3.88 -4.05
N THR A 131 5.58 -3.83 -3.78
CA THR A 131 6.49 -2.87 -4.41
C THR A 131 6.61 -3.12 -5.92
N ALA A 132 6.69 -4.38 -6.35
CA ALA A 132 6.69 -4.72 -7.77
C ALA A 132 5.40 -4.24 -8.46
N MET A 133 4.25 -4.38 -7.82
CA MET A 133 2.99 -3.86 -8.36
C MET A 133 2.97 -2.33 -8.39
N ALA A 134 3.50 -1.65 -7.36
CA ALA A 134 3.64 -0.20 -7.36
C ALA A 134 4.53 0.30 -8.51
N LEU A 135 5.63 -0.41 -8.81
CA LEU A 135 6.45 -0.14 -9.99
C LEU A 135 5.65 -0.32 -11.29
N ARG A 136 4.83 -1.37 -11.40
CA ARG A 136 3.96 -1.56 -12.58
C ARG A 136 2.96 -0.44 -12.75
N VAL A 137 2.38 0.08 -11.67
CA VAL A 137 1.49 1.26 -11.72
C VAL A 137 2.23 2.45 -12.32
N LEU A 138 3.44 2.76 -11.83
CA LEU A 138 4.27 3.85 -12.35
C LEU A 138 4.63 3.67 -13.83
N GLN A 139 4.92 2.44 -14.26
CA GLN A 139 5.32 2.14 -15.64
C GLN A 139 4.14 2.17 -16.63
N THR A 140 2.98 1.66 -16.22
CA THR A 140 1.85 1.47 -17.12
C THR A 140 0.83 2.59 -17.08
N GLY A 141 0.88 3.44 -16.05
CA GLY A 141 -0.16 4.45 -15.82
C GLY A 141 -1.51 3.84 -15.44
N LYS A 142 -1.54 2.57 -15.00
CA LYS A 142 -2.79 1.86 -14.63
C LYS A 142 -2.71 1.32 -13.22
N ILE A 143 -3.76 1.55 -12.45
CA ILE A 143 -3.94 1.05 -11.09
C ILE A 143 -4.77 -0.23 -11.17
N PRO A 144 -4.29 -1.36 -10.62
CA PRO A 144 -5.02 -2.62 -10.67
C PRO A 144 -6.33 -2.52 -9.89
N PRO A 145 -7.34 -3.33 -10.26
CA PRO A 145 -8.57 -3.44 -9.49
C PRO A 145 -8.30 -4.15 -8.15
N GLN A 146 -9.12 -3.88 -7.15
CA GLN A 146 -9.20 -4.73 -5.97
C GLN A 146 -9.99 -5.99 -6.35
N THR A 147 -9.28 -7.07 -6.69
CA THR A 147 -9.81 -8.23 -7.43
C THR A 147 -10.99 -8.94 -6.77
N SER A 148 -11.01 -9.03 -5.45
CA SER A 148 -12.05 -9.75 -4.70
C SER A 148 -13.11 -8.82 -4.10
N LEU A 149 -13.09 -7.54 -4.45
CA LEU A 149 -14.04 -6.54 -3.97
C LEU A 149 -15.44 -6.79 -4.55
N ARG A 150 -16.44 -6.87 -3.67
CA ARG A 150 -17.86 -6.91 -4.03
C ARG A 150 -18.60 -5.69 -3.54
N THR A 151 -18.44 -5.38 -2.27
CA THR A 151 -19.06 -4.24 -1.61
C THR A 151 -18.00 -3.53 -0.77
N PRO A 152 -17.61 -2.32 -1.12
CA PRO A 152 -16.64 -1.56 -0.32
C PRO A 152 -17.06 -1.46 1.15
N GLU A 153 -16.10 -1.53 2.04
CA GLU A 153 -16.32 -1.21 3.45
C GLU A 153 -16.73 0.25 3.60
N THR A 154 -17.50 0.54 4.64
CA THR A 154 -17.83 1.93 4.99
C THR A 154 -16.55 2.75 5.19
N GLY A 155 -16.44 3.85 4.46
CA GLY A 155 -15.23 4.67 4.44
C GLY A 155 -14.17 4.22 3.42
N ALA A 156 -14.37 3.11 2.71
CA ALA A 156 -13.51 2.72 1.60
C ALA A 156 -13.99 3.25 0.23
N GLU A 157 -15.17 3.87 0.22
CA GLU A 157 -15.75 4.45 -1.00
C GLU A 157 -14.82 5.53 -1.59
N GLY A 158 -14.64 5.50 -2.90
CA GLY A 158 -13.69 6.38 -3.60
C GLY A 158 -12.22 5.94 -3.53
N PHE A 159 -11.81 5.24 -2.46
CA PHE A 159 -10.46 4.67 -2.36
C PHE A 159 -10.32 3.41 -3.22
N VAL A 160 -11.19 2.41 -3.03
CA VAL A 160 -11.08 1.11 -3.71
C VAL A 160 -12.02 1.01 -4.89
N SER A 161 -11.65 0.18 -5.87
CA SER A 161 -12.45 -0.08 -7.07
C SER A 161 -12.23 -1.52 -7.54
N GLY A 162 -13.31 -2.18 -7.94
CA GLY A 162 -13.26 -3.46 -8.65
C GLY A 162 -12.87 -3.34 -10.13
N GLN A 163 -12.60 -2.12 -10.62
CA GLN A 163 -12.19 -1.83 -11.98
C GLN A 163 -10.81 -1.21 -12.03
N VAL A 164 -10.11 -1.39 -13.14
CA VAL A 164 -8.84 -0.68 -13.43
C VAL A 164 -9.11 0.82 -13.45
N ARG A 165 -8.22 1.59 -12.84
CA ARG A 165 -8.25 3.07 -12.89
C ARG A 165 -6.99 3.61 -13.52
N ASP A 166 -7.08 4.82 -14.09
CA ASP A 166 -5.90 5.53 -14.55
C ASP A 166 -5.11 6.09 -13.37
N PHE A 167 -3.80 5.98 -13.45
CA PHE A 167 -2.89 6.58 -12.51
C PHE A 167 -2.62 8.03 -12.92
N SER A 168 -2.95 8.95 -12.04
CA SER A 168 -2.63 10.37 -12.18
C SER A 168 -1.92 10.84 -10.92
N GLY A 169 -0.62 11.07 -11.01
CA GLY A 169 0.15 11.53 -9.86
C GLY A 169 1.65 11.34 -10.05
N GLY A 170 2.42 11.88 -9.11
CA GLY A 170 3.88 11.82 -9.17
C GLY A 170 4.49 10.64 -8.41
N ALA A 171 3.75 10.00 -7.52
CA ALA A 171 4.26 8.94 -6.67
C ALA A 171 3.19 7.92 -6.25
N VAL A 172 3.63 6.73 -5.93
CA VAL A 172 2.84 5.68 -5.27
C VAL A 172 3.35 5.53 -3.84
N LEU A 173 2.44 5.57 -2.88
CA LEU A 173 2.72 5.25 -1.49
C LEU A 173 2.54 3.74 -1.27
N SER A 174 3.52 3.08 -0.68
CA SER A 174 3.43 1.66 -0.32
C SER A 174 3.40 1.51 1.20
N LEU A 175 2.38 0.83 1.73
CA LEU A 175 2.17 0.62 3.15
C LEU A 175 2.37 -0.85 3.50
N SER A 176 3.06 -1.12 4.60
CA SER A 176 3.21 -2.46 5.14
C SER A 176 3.07 -2.41 6.66
N ALA A 177 2.36 -3.36 7.21
CA ALA A 177 2.22 -3.56 8.65
C ALA A 177 2.54 -5.02 9.00
N GLY A 178 3.09 -5.24 10.18
CA GLY A 178 3.39 -6.56 10.72
C GLY A 178 3.10 -6.58 12.21
N PHE A 179 2.40 -7.63 12.67
CA PHE A 179 2.04 -7.83 14.06
C PHE A 179 2.31 -9.27 14.45
#